data_9650a720a8e95ad3fe3d109e0a424c55
#
_entry.id   9650a720a8e95ad3fe3d109e0a424c55
#
_cell.length_a   1.000
_cell.length_b   1.000
_cell.length_c   1.000
_cell.angle_alpha   90.00
_cell.angle_beta   90.00
_cell.angle_gamma   90.00
#
_symmetry.space_group_name_H-M   'P 1'
#
loop_
_entity.id
_entity.type
_entity.pdbx_description
1 polymer ?
#
loop_
_entity_poly.entity_id
_entity_poly.type
_entity_poly.pdbx_seq_one_letter_code
_entity_poly.pdbx_strand_id
1 'polypeptide(L)'
;MSLVVRAGLLVTGTGRRLSDGWLLARDGLIAELGSGPPPPAEEHLDLRGCVAMPGLVNAHDHMYQWATRGYAPNGKLFDWLRVLYPVWARIDAEVVHSAARAAMGRLLLSGCTLSTDHHYVFPPGREGIFEALVRAAEELGLRFHPCRGSMSLGRSRGGLPPDVIVGIVAGAV
;
A
#
# COMPACT_ATOMS: atom_id res chain seq x y z
N MET A 1 -24.14 12.17 4.96
CA MET A 1 -23.79 11.53 6.24
C MET A 1 -22.73 12.36 6.94
N SER A 2 -22.95 12.70 8.23
CA SER A 2 -22.00 13.50 9.01
C SER A 2 -21.56 12.74 10.27
N LEU A 3 -20.26 12.79 10.57
CA LEU A 3 -19.64 12.14 11.72
C LEU A 3 -18.77 13.14 12.48
N VAL A 4 -18.99 13.25 13.79
CA VAL A 4 -18.04 13.91 14.69
C VAL A 4 -17.18 12.86 15.40
N VAL A 5 -15.87 13.05 15.35
CA VAL A 5 -14.90 12.31 16.17
C VAL A 5 -14.32 13.28 17.19
N ARG A 6 -14.44 12.99 18.49
CA ARG A 6 -13.83 13.75 19.59
C ARG A 6 -12.70 12.95 20.20
N ALA A 7 -11.52 13.53 20.33
CA ALA A 7 -10.33 12.87 20.87
C ALA A 7 -9.70 13.70 21.99
N GLY A 8 -9.02 13.06 22.91
CA GLY A 8 -8.25 13.75 23.96
C GLY A 8 -7.16 14.65 23.36
N LEU A 9 -6.57 14.20 22.26
CA LEU A 9 -5.64 14.98 21.45
C LEU A 9 -5.93 14.73 19.98
N LEU A 10 -6.20 15.80 19.21
CA LEU A 10 -6.29 15.76 17.75
C LEU A 10 -5.01 16.35 17.17
N VAL A 11 -4.26 15.55 16.43
CA VAL A 11 -3.06 15.94 15.69
C VAL A 11 -3.40 16.06 14.22
N THR A 12 -3.24 17.24 13.63
CA THR A 12 -3.52 17.47 12.22
C THR A 12 -2.25 17.23 11.37
N GLY A 13 -2.41 16.88 10.12
CA GLY A 13 -1.29 16.73 9.19
C GLY A 13 -0.55 18.06 8.90
N THR A 14 -1.08 19.19 9.38
CA THR A 14 -0.51 20.54 9.18
C THR A 14 0.25 21.06 10.40
N GLY A 15 0.56 20.19 11.38
CA GLY A 15 1.31 20.55 12.58
C GLY A 15 0.48 21.11 13.75
N ARG A 16 -0.82 21.37 13.57
CA ARG A 16 -1.69 21.79 14.68
C ARG A 16 -1.97 20.62 15.63
N ARG A 17 -2.05 20.93 16.93
CA ARG A 17 -2.47 20.01 17.99
C ARG A 17 -3.61 20.65 18.75
N LEU A 18 -4.70 19.94 18.91
CA LEU A 18 -5.89 20.42 19.61
C LEU A 18 -6.18 19.47 20.78
N SER A 19 -5.97 19.95 22.01
CA SER A 19 -6.39 19.22 23.22
C SER A 19 -7.91 19.26 23.30
N ASP A 20 -8.52 18.14 23.74
CA ASP A 20 -9.98 17.94 23.69
C ASP A 20 -10.55 18.34 22.30
N GLY A 21 -9.81 17.84 21.28
CA GLY A 21 -10.07 18.20 19.89
C GLY A 21 -11.17 17.36 19.26
N TRP A 22 -11.86 17.94 18.30
CA TRP A 22 -12.82 17.22 17.49
C TRP A 22 -12.63 17.51 16.00
N LEU A 23 -13.04 16.56 15.18
CA LEU A 23 -13.20 16.73 13.73
C LEU A 23 -14.64 16.41 13.34
N LEU A 24 -15.17 17.20 12.42
CA LEU A 24 -16.43 16.92 11.72
C LEU A 24 -16.11 16.46 10.30
N ALA A 25 -16.55 15.26 9.97
CA ALA A 25 -16.53 14.76 8.61
C ALA A 25 -17.93 14.83 8.00
N ARG A 26 -18.01 15.24 6.73
CA ARG A 26 -19.23 15.23 5.91
C ARG A 26 -18.91 14.61 4.55
N ASP A 27 -19.67 13.63 4.16
CA ASP A 27 -19.55 12.97 2.85
C ASP A 27 -18.11 12.52 2.52
N GLY A 28 -17.43 11.97 3.54
CA GLY A 28 -16.05 11.45 3.42
C GLY A 28 -14.95 12.52 3.47
N LEU A 29 -15.27 13.78 3.68
CA LEU A 29 -14.31 14.89 3.78
C LEU A 29 -14.31 15.49 5.19
N ILE A 30 -13.13 15.95 5.65
CA ILE A 30 -13.04 16.75 6.88
C ILE A 30 -13.56 18.14 6.57
N ALA A 31 -14.72 18.46 7.15
CA ALA A 31 -15.38 19.75 6.96
C ALA A 31 -14.88 20.80 7.97
N GLU A 32 -14.61 20.39 9.23
CA GLU A 32 -14.27 21.32 10.29
C GLU A 32 -13.40 20.63 11.36
N LEU A 33 -12.56 21.41 12.04
CA LEU A 33 -11.73 21.00 13.17
C LEU A 33 -11.86 22.04 14.29
N GLY A 34 -12.01 21.57 15.53
CA GLY A 34 -12.10 22.46 16.67
C GLY A 34 -11.75 21.82 18.00
N SER A 35 -11.93 22.56 19.08
CA SER A 35 -11.79 22.11 20.46
C SER A 35 -13.01 22.52 21.28
N GLY A 36 -13.24 21.84 22.41
CA GLY A 36 -14.40 22.07 23.27
C GLY A 36 -15.66 21.36 22.74
N PRO A 37 -16.87 21.95 22.91
CA PRO A 37 -18.10 21.31 22.46
C PRO A 37 -18.13 21.13 20.93
N PRO A 38 -18.32 19.90 20.43
CA PRO A 38 -18.40 19.67 19.01
C PRO A 38 -19.75 20.15 18.43
N PRO A 39 -19.82 20.43 17.11
CA PRO A 39 -21.08 20.71 16.45
C PRO A 39 -21.98 19.46 16.38
N PRO A 40 -23.27 19.62 16.10
CA PRO A 40 -24.19 18.52 15.90
C PRO A 40 -23.83 17.73 14.64
N ALA A 41 -23.96 16.41 14.70
CA ALA A 41 -23.75 15.47 13.59
C ALA A 41 -24.71 14.29 13.73
N GLU A 42 -24.87 13.53 12.65
CA GLU A 42 -25.70 12.30 12.64
C GLU A 42 -25.06 11.20 13.49
N GLU A 43 -23.74 11.10 13.46
CA GLU A 43 -22.97 10.13 14.25
C GLU A 43 -21.91 10.82 15.10
N HIS A 44 -21.66 10.24 16.29
CA HIS A 44 -20.65 10.71 17.23
C HIS A 44 -19.76 9.57 17.69
N LEU A 45 -18.44 9.76 17.58
CA LEU A 45 -17.44 8.84 18.08
C LEU A 45 -16.63 9.52 19.20
N ASP A 46 -16.84 9.08 20.45
CA ASP A 46 -16.11 9.59 21.61
C ASP A 46 -14.83 8.79 21.86
N LEU A 47 -13.70 9.39 21.56
CA LEU A 47 -12.35 8.85 21.72
C LEU A 47 -11.49 9.75 22.63
N ARG A 48 -12.09 10.35 23.67
CA ARG A 48 -11.37 11.26 24.57
C ARG A 48 -10.19 10.62 25.31
N GLY A 49 -10.14 9.31 25.41
CA GLY A 49 -8.98 8.57 25.89
C GLY A 49 -7.88 8.32 24.85
N CYS A 50 -8.04 8.77 23.62
CA CYS A 50 -7.18 8.46 22.48
C CYS A 50 -6.56 9.71 21.86
N VAL A 51 -5.58 9.46 20.99
CA VAL A 51 -5.05 10.44 20.03
C VAL A 51 -5.66 10.15 18.66
N ALA A 52 -6.30 11.16 18.06
CA ALA A 52 -6.71 11.10 16.67
C ALA A 52 -5.65 11.77 15.79
N MET A 53 -5.25 11.10 14.71
CA MET A 53 -4.25 11.59 13.77
C MET A 53 -4.56 11.09 12.37
N PRO A 54 -4.01 11.71 11.31
CA PRO A 54 -4.11 11.16 9.96
C PRO A 54 -3.58 9.73 9.91
N GLY A 55 -4.21 8.89 9.09
CA GLY A 55 -3.74 7.54 8.85
C GLY A 55 -2.33 7.55 8.26
N LEU A 56 -1.58 6.48 8.53
CA LEU A 56 -0.22 6.33 8.02
C LEU A 56 -0.22 6.16 6.50
N VAL A 57 0.83 6.64 5.85
CA VAL A 57 1.07 6.48 4.42
C VAL A 57 2.29 5.61 4.19
N ASN A 58 2.13 4.52 3.46
CA ASN A 58 3.22 3.68 3.00
C ASN A 58 3.61 4.10 1.57
N ALA A 59 4.76 4.76 1.44
CA ALA A 59 5.24 5.30 0.17
C ALA A 59 6.23 4.38 -0.56
N HIS A 60 6.51 3.17 -0.04
CA HIS A 60 7.41 2.21 -0.68
C HIS A 60 7.00 0.78 -0.33
N ASP A 61 6.57 0.03 -1.32
CA ASP A 61 6.28 -1.41 -1.17
C ASP A 61 6.48 -2.17 -2.49
N HIS A 62 6.59 -3.47 -2.36
CA HIS A 62 6.60 -4.47 -3.43
C HIS A 62 5.72 -5.63 -2.97
N MET A 63 4.41 -5.47 -3.07
CA MET A 63 3.40 -6.36 -2.45
C MET A 63 3.57 -7.83 -2.83
N TYR A 64 3.96 -8.12 -4.08
CA TYR A 64 4.19 -9.49 -4.54
C TYR A 64 5.33 -10.21 -3.78
N GLN A 65 6.27 -9.46 -3.21
CA GLN A 65 7.41 -10.02 -2.46
C GLN A 65 6.97 -10.70 -1.15
N TRP A 66 5.76 -10.42 -0.68
CA TRP A 66 5.19 -11.11 0.47
C TRP A 66 5.05 -12.61 0.25
N ALA A 67 4.87 -13.08 -0.99
CA ALA A 67 4.87 -14.51 -1.33
C ALA A 67 6.19 -15.21 -0.96
N THR A 68 7.28 -14.47 -0.87
CA THR A 68 8.61 -15.00 -0.56
C THR A 68 9.20 -14.44 0.73
N ARG A 69 8.35 -13.94 1.62
CA ARG A 69 8.78 -13.43 2.93
C ARG A 69 9.54 -14.49 3.71
N GLY A 70 10.75 -14.13 4.17
CA GLY A 70 11.64 -15.03 4.89
C GLY A 70 12.63 -15.82 4.01
N TYR A 71 12.55 -15.70 2.70
CA TYR A 71 13.55 -16.28 1.81
C TYR A 71 14.85 -15.48 1.84
N ALA A 72 16.00 -16.18 1.94
CA ALA A 72 17.34 -15.60 1.96
C ALA A 72 17.49 -14.37 2.91
N PRO A 73 17.09 -14.47 4.19
CA PRO A 73 16.94 -13.31 5.08
C PRO A 73 18.28 -12.63 5.42
N ASN A 74 19.40 -13.31 5.25
CA ASN A 74 20.74 -12.80 5.54
C ASN A 74 21.49 -12.31 4.28
N GLY A 75 20.84 -12.34 3.11
CA GLY A 75 21.44 -11.90 1.85
C GLY A 75 21.58 -10.38 1.79
N LYS A 76 22.72 -9.90 1.25
CA LYS A 76 22.78 -8.51 0.77
C LYS A 76 21.82 -8.33 -0.40
N LEU A 77 21.41 -7.10 -0.68
CA LEU A 77 20.37 -6.78 -1.67
C LEU A 77 20.54 -7.54 -3.01
N PHE A 78 21.73 -7.49 -3.61
CA PHE A 78 21.94 -8.13 -4.92
C PHE A 78 22.00 -9.66 -4.85
N ASP A 79 22.49 -10.23 -3.75
CA ASP A 79 22.49 -11.67 -3.54
C ASP A 79 21.08 -12.17 -3.28
N TRP A 80 20.32 -11.43 -2.50
CA TRP A 80 18.89 -11.67 -2.25
C TRP A 80 18.07 -11.63 -3.56
N LEU A 81 18.28 -10.62 -4.40
CA LEU A 81 17.64 -10.52 -5.72
C LEU A 81 18.01 -11.69 -6.64
N ARG A 82 19.28 -12.11 -6.66
CA ARG A 82 19.72 -13.27 -7.48
C ARG A 82 19.01 -14.56 -7.08
N VAL A 83 18.75 -14.76 -5.79
CA VAL A 83 18.00 -15.92 -5.28
C VAL A 83 16.53 -15.83 -5.64
N LEU A 84 15.92 -14.64 -5.54
CA LEU A 84 14.47 -14.48 -5.64
C LEU A 84 13.98 -14.29 -7.07
N TYR A 85 14.73 -13.67 -7.97
CA TYR A 85 14.28 -13.51 -9.35
C TYR A 85 13.85 -14.83 -10.04
N PRO A 86 14.54 -15.96 -9.90
CA PRO A 86 14.07 -17.23 -10.45
C PRO A 86 12.75 -17.73 -9.83
N VAL A 87 12.49 -17.37 -8.58
CA VAL A 87 11.22 -17.69 -7.90
C VAL A 87 10.11 -16.77 -8.44
N TRP A 88 10.38 -15.47 -8.50
CA TRP A 88 9.42 -14.48 -9.02
C TRP A 88 9.12 -14.61 -10.51
N ALA A 89 10.02 -15.28 -11.26
CA ALA A 89 9.74 -15.65 -12.66
C ALA A 89 8.55 -16.61 -12.83
N ARG A 90 8.00 -17.15 -11.74
CA ARG A 90 6.90 -18.11 -11.73
C ARG A 90 5.61 -17.55 -11.15
N ILE A 91 5.63 -16.31 -10.64
CA ILE A 91 4.42 -15.70 -10.08
C ILE A 91 3.36 -15.54 -11.18
N ASP A 92 2.13 -15.61 -10.76
CA ASP A 92 0.94 -15.38 -11.57
C ASP A 92 -0.02 -14.44 -10.83
N ALA A 93 -1.16 -14.19 -11.42
CA ALA A 93 -2.18 -13.30 -10.86
C ALA A 93 -2.71 -13.78 -9.50
N GLU A 94 -2.83 -15.10 -9.28
CA GLU A 94 -3.33 -15.66 -8.03
C GLU A 94 -2.32 -15.47 -6.88
N VAL A 95 -1.05 -15.73 -7.15
CA VAL A 95 0.05 -15.49 -6.19
C VAL A 95 0.14 -14.02 -5.84
N VAL A 96 0.10 -13.13 -6.84
CA VAL A 96 0.16 -11.68 -6.61
C VAL A 96 -1.04 -11.19 -5.81
N HIS A 97 -2.25 -11.63 -6.15
CA HIS A 97 -3.46 -11.28 -5.40
C HIS A 97 -3.36 -11.69 -3.94
N SER A 98 -2.98 -12.95 -3.68
CA SER A 98 -2.87 -13.47 -2.31
C SER A 98 -1.79 -12.76 -1.50
N ALA A 99 -0.62 -12.53 -2.10
CA ALA A 99 0.49 -11.80 -1.47
C ALA A 99 0.11 -10.35 -1.17
N ALA A 100 -0.52 -9.67 -2.13
CA ALA A 100 -0.97 -8.29 -1.98
C ALA A 100 -2.03 -8.16 -0.87
N ARG A 101 -3.01 -9.06 -0.83
CA ARG A 101 -4.00 -9.08 0.26
C ARG A 101 -3.36 -9.23 1.64
N ALA A 102 -2.38 -10.11 1.76
CA ALA A 102 -1.67 -10.32 3.02
C ALA A 102 -0.87 -9.06 3.43
N ALA A 103 -0.15 -8.45 2.48
CA ALA A 103 0.61 -7.23 2.69
C ALA A 103 -0.29 -6.05 3.07
N MET A 104 -1.30 -5.79 2.28
CA MET A 104 -2.25 -4.68 2.47
C MET A 104 -3.07 -4.85 3.75
N GLY A 105 -3.53 -6.08 4.05
CA GLY A 105 -4.21 -6.37 5.30
C GLY A 105 -3.33 -6.07 6.52
N ARG A 106 -2.04 -6.39 6.45
CA ARG A 106 -1.09 -6.07 7.52
C ARG A 106 -0.87 -4.55 7.64
N LEU A 107 -0.79 -3.84 6.53
CA LEU A 107 -0.70 -2.38 6.51
C LEU A 107 -1.93 -1.73 7.15
N LEU A 108 -3.14 -2.14 6.77
CA LEU A 108 -4.39 -1.65 7.36
C LEU A 108 -4.44 -1.88 8.88
N LEU A 109 -4.05 -3.08 9.34
CA LEU A 109 -3.97 -3.39 10.78
C LEU A 109 -2.92 -2.56 11.53
N SER A 110 -1.97 -1.95 10.84
CA SER A 110 -0.99 -1.02 11.42
C SER A 110 -1.42 0.46 11.38
N GLY A 111 -2.63 0.75 10.88
CA GLY A 111 -3.14 2.12 10.74
C GLY A 111 -2.74 2.80 9.43
N CYS A 112 -2.20 2.06 8.47
CA CYS A 112 -1.94 2.59 7.13
C CYS A 112 -3.27 2.75 6.38
N THR A 113 -3.50 3.92 5.79
CA THR A 113 -4.73 4.25 5.05
C THR A 113 -4.50 4.54 3.58
N LEU A 114 -3.25 4.68 3.17
CA LEU A 114 -2.82 4.87 1.78
C LEU A 114 -1.49 4.16 1.58
N SER A 115 -1.38 3.34 0.54
CA SER A 115 -0.12 2.70 0.15
C SER A 115 0.15 2.89 -1.32
N THR A 116 1.43 3.00 -1.67
CA THR A 116 1.90 2.76 -3.04
C THR A 116 2.37 1.31 -3.16
N ASP A 117 2.57 0.87 -4.39
CA ASP A 117 3.33 -0.33 -4.73
C ASP A 117 4.12 -0.07 -6.01
N HIS A 118 5.30 -0.65 -6.11
CA HIS A 118 6.09 -0.66 -7.33
C HIS A 118 6.23 -2.10 -7.85
N HIS A 119 5.26 -2.52 -8.67
CA HIS A 119 5.26 -3.83 -9.30
C HIS A 119 6.05 -3.81 -10.61
N TYR A 120 7.10 -4.60 -10.70
CA TYR A 120 8.01 -4.60 -11.85
C TYR A 120 8.36 -6.00 -12.39
N VAL A 121 7.74 -7.05 -11.86
CA VAL A 121 7.94 -8.42 -12.31
C VAL A 121 6.71 -8.89 -13.08
N PHE A 122 6.86 -9.05 -14.38
CA PHE A 122 5.80 -9.51 -15.28
C PHE A 122 6.33 -10.71 -16.10
N PRO A 123 6.22 -11.95 -15.60
CA PRO A 123 6.70 -13.11 -16.33
C PRO A 123 5.93 -13.28 -17.64
N PRO A 124 6.62 -13.65 -18.76
CA PRO A 124 5.97 -13.85 -20.05
C PRO A 124 4.83 -14.87 -19.99
N GLY A 125 3.75 -14.61 -20.69
CA GLY A 125 2.56 -15.49 -20.72
C GLY A 125 1.76 -15.51 -19.43
N ARG A 126 2.03 -14.61 -18.49
CA ARG A 126 1.25 -14.42 -17.26
C ARG A 126 0.45 -13.12 -17.35
N GLU A 127 -0.83 -13.25 -17.59
CA GLU A 127 -1.74 -12.12 -17.69
C GLU A 127 -2.42 -11.80 -16.36
N GLY A 128 -3.03 -10.61 -16.24
CA GLY A 128 -3.84 -10.21 -15.09
C GLY A 128 -3.06 -9.94 -13.80
N ILE A 129 -1.74 -9.86 -13.84
CA ILE A 129 -0.89 -9.66 -12.65
C ILE A 129 -1.15 -8.30 -12.00
N PHE A 130 -1.17 -7.22 -12.81
CA PHE A 130 -1.37 -5.87 -12.29
C PHE A 130 -2.80 -5.64 -11.84
N GLU A 131 -3.75 -6.19 -12.57
CA GLU A 131 -5.18 -6.18 -12.24
C GLU A 131 -5.45 -6.93 -10.93
N ALA A 132 -4.75 -8.04 -10.69
CA ALA A 132 -4.85 -8.80 -9.43
C ALA A 132 -4.36 -7.99 -8.22
N LEU A 133 -3.32 -7.19 -8.41
CA LEU A 133 -2.81 -6.27 -7.38
C LEU A 133 -3.85 -5.18 -7.05
N VAL A 134 -4.44 -4.56 -8.08
CA VAL A 134 -5.46 -3.51 -7.90
C VAL A 134 -6.71 -4.08 -7.23
N ARG A 135 -7.19 -5.24 -7.68
CA ARG A 135 -8.33 -5.94 -7.09
C ARG A 135 -8.13 -6.23 -5.61
N ALA A 136 -6.93 -6.63 -5.19
CA ALA A 136 -6.62 -6.86 -3.77
C ALA A 136 -6.83 -5.60 -2.92
N ALA A 137 -6.48 -4.42 -3.44
CA ALA A 137 -6.69 -3.15 -2.76
C ALA A 137 -8.18 -2.77 -2.69
N GLU A 138 -8.92 -2.98 -3.79
CA GLU A 138 -10.36 -2.73 -3.86
C GLU A 138 -11.14 -3.60 -2.85
N GLU A 139 -10.84 -4.89 -2.79
CA GLU A 139 -11.46 -5.84 -1.85
C GLU A 139 -11.22 -5.47 -0.38
N LEU A 140 -10.07 -4.87 -0.06
CA LEU A 140 -9.72 -4.47 1.30
C LEU A 140 -10.10 -3.02 1.62
N GLY A 141 -10.51 -2.24 0.64
CA GLY A 141 -10.83 -0.82 0.80
C GLY A 141 -9.62 0.06 1.11
N LEU A 142 -8.40 -0.37 0.75
CA LEU A 142 -7.19 0.42 0.92
C LEU A 142 -7.09 1.46 -0.20
N ARG A 143 -6.87 2.73 0.13
CA ARG A 143 -6.45 3.72 -0.87
C ARG A 143 -5.11 3.32 -1.43
N PHE A 144 -5.03 3.18 -2.75
CA PHE A 144 -3.88 2.55 -3.37
C PHE A 144 -3.40 3.32 -4.60
N HIS A 145 -2.10 3.52 -4.68
CA HIS A 145 -1.43 4.16 -5.81
C HIS A 145 -0.43 3.17 -6.43
N PRO A 146 -0.89 2.26 -7.31
CA PRO A 146 -0.02 1.28 -7.93
C PRO A 146 0.87 1.91 -8.98
N CYS A 147 2.16 1.53 -8.97
CA CYS A 147 3.13 1.93 -9.98
C CYS A 147 3.56 0.69 -10.78
N ARG A 148 3.31 0.72 -12.09
CA ARG A 148 3.81 -0.30 -12.99
C ARG A 148 5.24 0.01 -13.38
N GLY A 149 6.18 -0.77 -12.87
CA GLY A 149 7.59 -0.71 -13.27
C GLY A 149 7.90 -1.64 -14.44
N SER A 150 9.14 -1.60 -14.89
CA SER A 150 9.66 -2.52 -15.92
C SER A 150 11.14 -2.80 -15.69
N MET A 151 11.60 -3.95 -16.19
CA MET A 151 13.02 -4.29 -16.28
C MET A 151 13.34 -4.57 -17.75
N SER A 152 14.33 -3.88 -18.30
CA SER A 152 14.66 -3.96 -19.73
C SER A 152 16.00 -4.65 -20.01
N LEU A 153 16.84 -4.86 -18.99
CA LEU A 153 18.16 -5.49 -19.12
C LEU A 153 18.22 -6.80 -18.33
N GLY A 154 18.22 -7.92 -19.06
CA GLY A 154 18.48 -9.24 -18.51
C GLY A 154 19.98 -9.57 -18.42
N ARG A 155 20.30 -10.73 -17.89
CA ARG A 155 21.70 -11.20 -17.68
C ARG A 155 22.51 -11.21 -18.96
N SER A 156 21.94 -11.62 -20.08
CA SER A 156 22.62 -11.65 -21.37
C SER A 156 23.07 -10.27 -21.86
N ARG A 157 22.50 -9.20 -21.30
CA ARG A 157 22.80 -7.80 -21.61
C ARG A 157 23.38 -7.03 -20.43
N GLY A 158 23.94 -7.75 -19.44
CA GLY A 158 24.60 -7.17 -18.28
C GLY A 158 23.68 -6.74 -17.14
N GLY A 159 22.40 -7.08 -17.20
CA GLY A 159 21.45 -6.85 -16.12
C GLY A 159 21.53 -7.92 -15.02
N LEU A 160 20.85 -7.66 -13.90
CA LEU A 160 20.79 -8.60 -12.78
C LEU A 160 19.71 -9.67 -12.94
N PRO A 161 18.49 -9.35 -13.43
CA PRO A 161 17.41 -10.33 -13.55
C PRO A 161 17.68 -11.36 -14.64
N PRO A 162 17.17 -12.60 -14.51
CA PRO A 162 17.17 -13.55 -15.61
C PRO A 162 16.43 -12.98 -16.83
N ASP A 163 16.88 -13.31 -18.04
CA ASP A 163 16.26 -12.79 -19.28
C ASP A 163 14.76 -13.16 -19.39
N VAL A 164 14.36 -14.28 -18.81
CA VAL A 164 12.99 -14.79 -18.84
C VAL A 164 11.97 -13.86 -18.12
N ILE A 165 12.43 -12.98 -17.21
CA ILE A 165 11.55 -12.03 -16.50
C ILE A 165 11.71 -10.59 -16.97
N VAL A 166 12.60 -10.37 -17.92
CA VAL A 166 12.76 -9.08 -18.54
C VAL A 166 11.72 -8.96 -19.63
N GLY A 167 10.61 -8.33 -19.30
CA GLY A 167 9.57 -8.00 -20.29
C GLY A 167 10.14 -7.04 -21.29
N ILE A 168 10.33 -7.47 -22.54
CA ILE A 168 10.33 -6.55 -23.66
C ILE A 168 8.93 -5.93 -23.66
N VAL A 169 8.83 -4.65 -23.37
CA VAL A 169 7.65 -3.87 -23.75
C VAL A 169 7.68 -3.81 -25.29
N ALA A 170 7.28 -4.90 -25.92
CA ALA A 170 7.01 -4.92 -27.34
C ALA A 170 5.71 -4.13 -27.52
N GLY A 171 5.82 -2.92 -28.05
CA GLY A 171 4.69 -2.12 -28.51
C GLY A 171 4.33 -0.93 -27.63
N ALA A 172 5.29 -0.07 -27.30
CA ALA A 172 5.01 1.33 -27.12
C ALA A 172 5.70 2.10 -28.26
N VAL A 173 5.03 2.22 -29.38
CA VAL A 173 5.24 3.24 -30.40
C VAL A 173 4.01 4.10 -30.40
#